data_d5e360609c4d5a8bcd38c852f9a9552b
#
_entry.id   d5e360609c4d5a8bcd38c852f9a9552b
#
_cell.length_a   1.000
_cell.length_b   1.000
_cell.length_c   1.000
_cell.angle_alpha   90.00
_cell.angle_beta   90.00
_cell.angle_gamma   90.00
#
_symmetry.space_group_name_H-M   'P 1'
#
loop_
_entity.id
_entity.type
_entity.pdbx_description
1 polymer ?
#
loop_
_entity_poly.entity_id
_entity_poly.type
_entity_poly.pdbx_seq_one_letter_code
_entity_poly.pdbx_strand_id
1 'polypeptide(L)'
;TDNRMSNAKNGEWYLTNGQRALANNSAVYSEKPDFDTYVGEMKRLYESKSGERGIFSRVAAKNVAARNGRRDVDHKFGTNPCAEIILRPYQFCNLSEVVVRSTDTKQTIKIKVKHATVLGTLQATLTDFR
;
A
#
# COMPACT_ATOMS: atom_id res chain seq x y z
N THR A 1 -8.59 16.10 11.53
CA THR A 1 -8.72 15.21 10.37
C THR A 1 -9.91 15.63 9.53
N ASP A 2 -9.76 15.75 8.23
CA ASP A 2 -10.89 16.08 7.34
C ASP A 2 -11.86 14.89 7.28
N ASN A 3 -13.08 15.11 7.77
CA ASN A 3 -14.12 14.07 7.81
C ASN A 3 -14.51 13.56 6.41
N ARG A 4 -14.40 14.38 5.37
CA ARG A 4 -14.68 13.96 3.99
C ARG A 4 -13.65 12.93 3.53
N MET A 5 -12.39 13.15 3.85
CA MET A 5 -11.31 12.20 3.52
C MET A 5 -11.42 10.92 4.33
N SER A 6 -11.70 11.02 5.64
CA SER A 6 -11.82 9.83 6.50
C SER A 6 -13.02 8.94 6.12
N ASN A 7 -14.08 9.52 5.57
CA ASN A 7 -15.30 8.80 5.17
C ASN A 7 -15.38 8.53 3.66
N ALA A 8 -14.30 8.80 2.91
CA ALA A 8 -14.34 8.74 1.45
C ALA A 8 -14.70 7.35 0.88
N LYS A 9 -14.42 6.29 1.63
CA LYS A 9 -14.72 4.91 1.25
C LYS A 9 -15.66 4.21 2.25
N ASN A 10 -16.59 4.95 2.85
CA ASN A 10 -17.61 4.35 3.69
C ASN A 10 -18.80 3.84 2.86
N GLY A 11 -19.43 2.78 3.33
CA GLY A 11 -20.60 2.18 2.70
C GLY A 11 -20.32 1.67 1.27
N GLU A 12 -21.28 1.82 0.38
CA GLU A 12 -21.23 1.34 -1.01
C GLU A 12 -20.55 2.34 -1.97
N TRP A 13 -19.45 2.94 -1.53
CA TRP A 13 -18.68 3.93 -2.30
C TRP A 13 -18.29 3.43 -3.71
N TYR A 14 -18.08 2.13 -3.88
CA TYR A 14 -17.70 1.51 -5.14
C TYR A 14 -18.80 1.60 -6.22
N LEU A 15 -20.05 1.76 -5.84
CA LEU A 15 -21.16 1.97 -6.77
C LEU A 15 -21.21 3.41 -7.30
N THR A 16 -20.89 4.39 -6.47
CA THR A 16 -21.04 5.82 -6.79
C THR A 16 -19.74 6.52 -7.10
N ASN A 17 -18.61 6.02 -6.57
CA ASN A 17 -17.30 6.64 -6.64
C ASN A 17 -16.19 5.59 -6.90
N GLY A 18 -16.41 4.69 -7.86
CA GLY A 18 -15.51 3.58 -8.16
C GLY A 18 -14.04 3.98 -8.39
N GLN A 19 -13.78 5.22 -8.87
CA GLN A 19 -12.43 5.75 -9.04
C GLN A 19 -11.63 5.81 -7.72
N ARG A 20 -12.29 5.82 -6.58
CA ARG A 20 -11.62 5.81 -5.27
C ARG A 20 -10.89 4.49 -4.96
N ALA A 21 -11.18 3.43 -5.71
CA ALA A 21 -10.46 2.16 -5.62
C ALA A 21 -8.96 2.31 -5.96
N LEU A 22 -8.61 3.29 -6.79
CA LEU A 22 -7.24 3.55 -7.22
C LEU A 22 -6.40 4.34 -6.20
N ALA A 23 -6.96 4.71 -5.05
CA ALA A 23 -6.28 5.50 -4.04
C ALA A 23 -6.24 4.78 -2.68
N ASN A 24 -5.11 4.91 -1.98
CA ASN A 24 -5.03 4.53 -0.57
C ASN A 24 -5.74 5.58 0.31
N ASN A 25 -6.57 5.12 1.25
CA ASN A 25 -7.30 5.95 2.19
C ASN A 25 -6.88 5.68 3.65
N SER A 26 -5.66 5.20 3.87
CA SER A 26 -5.17 4.88 5.22
C SER A 26 -4.97 6.13 6.08
N ALA A 27 -5.24 6.00 7.38
CA ALA A 27 -4.81 6.96 8.38
C ALA A 27 -3.29 6.88 8.53
N VAL A 28 -2.60 8.01 8.33
CA VAL A 28 -1.14 8.07 8.37
C VAL A 28 -0.69 8.76 9.63
N TYR A 29 0.08 8.06 10.45
CA TYR A 29 0.66 8.58 11.68
C TYR A 29 2.16 8.83 11.52
N SER A 30 2.57 10.08 11.68
CA SER A 30 4.00 10.48 11.68
C SER A 30 4.66 10.30 13.04
N GLU A 31 3.83 10.17 14.08
CA GLU A 31 4.21 9.89 15.47
C GLU A 31 3.31 8.78 16.02
N LYS A 32 3.66 8.21 17.16
CA LYS A 32 2.77 7.26 17.84
C LYS A 32 1.53 8.01 18.30
N PRO A 33 0.32 7.61 17.84
CA PRO A 33 -0.90 8.26 18.29
C PRO A 33 -1.14 7.99 19.79
N ASP A 34 -1.82 8.91 20.47
CA ASP A 34 -2.36 8.66 21.80
C ASP A 34 -3.48 7.60 21.74
N PHE A 35 -3.86 7.11 22.91
CA PHE A 35 -4.82 6.02 23.02
C PHE A 35 -6.20 6.39 22.45
N ASP A 36 -6.69 7.58 22.74
CA ASP A 36 -8.03 8.01 22.32
C ASP A 36 -8.10 8.20 20.81
N THR A 37 -7.07 8.79 20.22
CA THR A 37 -6.92 8.93 18.77
C THR A 37 -6.93 7.55 18.09
N TYR A 38 -6.17 6.59 18.63
CA TYR A 38 -6.11 5.23 18.08
C TYR A 38 -7.45 4.50 18.20
N VAL A 39 -8.08 4.53 19.36
CA VAL A 39 -9.39 3.90 19.59
C VAL A 39 -10.47 4.55 18.72
N GLY A 40 -10.43 5.86 18.57
CA GLY A 40 -11.34 6.59 17.67
C GLY A 40 -11.21 6.12 16.22
N GLU A 41 -9.99 5.84 15.73
CA GLU A 41 -9.76 5.30 14.39
C GLU A 41 -10.24 3.86 14.25
N MET A 42 -10.02 3.02 15.26
CA MET A 42 -10.54 1.64 15.29
C MET A 42 -12.07 1.61 15.27
N LYS A 43 -12.71 2.51 16.01
CA LYS A 43 -14.18 2.66 16.02
C LYS A 43 -14.70 3.03 14.62
N ARG A 44 -14.07 4.00 13.96
CA ARG A 44 -14.45 4.40 12.58
C ARG A 44 -14.29 3.26 11.59
N LEU A 45 -13.20 2.49 11.69
CA LEU A 45 -12.96 1.32 10.86
C LEU A 45 -14.09 0.28 11.04
N TYR A 46 -14.48 0.00 12.27
CA TYR A 46 -15.58 -0.91 12.59
C TYR A 46 -16.94 -0.40 12.05
N GLU A 47 -17.22 0.88 12.25
CA GLU A 47 -18.47 1.52 11.83
C GLU A 47 -18.59 1.68 10.31
N SER A 48 -17.48 1.75 9.58
CA SER A 48 -17.47 1.91 8.11
C SER A 48 -18.13 0.74 7.39
N LYS A 49 -18.12 -0.46 7.97
CA LYS A 49 -18.62 -1.72 7.40
C LYS A 49 -18.01 -2.11 6.04
N SER A 50 -17.00 -1.38 5.59
CA SER A 50 -16.35 -1.57 4.28
C SER A 50 -14.94 -2.17 4.39
N GLY A 51 -14.44 -2.42 5.62
CA GLY A 51 -13.05 -2.82 5.83
C GLY A 51 -12.03 -1.72 5.58
N GLU A 52 -12.50 -0.53 5.27
CA GLU A 52 -11.71 0.70 5.12
C GLU A 52 -11.79 1.50 6.43
N ARG A 53 -10.79 2.15 6.84
CA ARG A 53 -9.50 2.42 6.19
C ARG A 53 -8.36 1.74 6.93
N GLY A 54 -7.22 1.55 6.24
CA GLY A 54 -6.02 1.04 6.88
C GLY A 54 -5.32 2.05 7.79
N ILE A 55 -4.32 1.57 8.51
CA ILE A 55 -3.44 2.39 9.35
C ILE A 55 -2.01 2.24 8.84
N PHE A 56 -1.35 3.36 8.58
CA PHE A 56 0.04 3.41 8.17
C PHE A 56 0.88 4.21 9.16
N SER A 57 1.93 3.58 9.72
CA SER A 57 2.87 4.24 10.62
C SER A 57 4.16 4.62 9.90
N ARG A 58 4.41 5.91 9.73
CA ARG A 58 5.70 6.41 9.21
C ARG A 58 6.86 6.11 10.15
N VAL A 59 6.61 6.09 11.45
CA VAL A 59 7.63 5.73 12.45
C VAL A 59 8.09 4.30 12.23
N ALA A 60 7.15 3.35 12.09
CA ALA A 60 7.47 1.95 11.82
C ALA A 60 8.20 1.79 10.48
N ALA A 61 7.75 2.51 9.43
CA ALA A 61 8.39 2.50 8.12
C ALA A 61 9.84 2.98 8.18
N LYS A 62 10.11 4.09 8.87
CA LYS A 62 11.47 4.62 9.10
C LYS A 62 12.33 3.63 9.88
N ASN A 63 11.80 3.04 10.95
CA ASN A 63 12.53 2.07 11.76
C ASN A 63 12.92 0.81 10.98
N VAL A 64 12.02 0.30 10.13
CA VAL A 64 12.31 -0.86 9.25
C VAL A 64 13.33 -0.48 8.19
N ALA A 65 13.22 0.70 7.56
CA ALA A 65 14.20 1.18 6.60
C ALA A 65 15.61 1.32 7.22
N ALA A 66 15.69 1.83 8.45
CA ALA A 66 16.94 1.97 9.19
C ALA A 66 17.62 0.61 9.47
N ARG A 67 16.84 -0.41 9.88
CA ARG A 67 17.39 -1.73 10.20
C ARG A 67 18.15 -2.36 9.04
N ASN A 68 17.65 -2.18 7.85
CA ASN A 68 18.20 -2.83 6.66
C ASN A 68 19.31 -2.00 6.00
N GLY A 69 19.52 -0.76 6.41
CA GLY A 69 20.54 0.15 5.85
C GLY A 69 20.42 0.38 4.33
N ARG A 70 19.35 -0.09 3.71
CA ARG A 70 19.17 -0.11 2.25
C ARG A 70 18.51 1.14 1.70
N ARG A 71 17.83 1.91 2.55
CA ARG A 71 17.10 3.11 2.17
C ARG A 71 17.43 4.25 3.11
N ASP A 72 17.53 5.45 2.55
CA ASP A 72 17.52 6.66 3.35
C ASP A 72 16.20 6.75 4.13
N VAL A 73 16.30 7.04 5.41
CA VAL A 73 15.15 7.11 6.34
C VAL A 73 14.53 8.50 6.40
N ASP A 74 15.21 9.51 5.87
CA ASP A 74 14.75 10.90 5.95
C ASP A 74 13.75 11.25 4.84
N HIS A 75 12.69 10.46 4.77
CA HIS A 75 11.60 10.67 3.84
C HIS A 75 10.24 10.64 4.53
N LYS A 76 9.30 11.40 3.99
CA LYS A 76 7.87 11.29 4.34
C LYS A 76 7.26 10.10 3.61
N PHE A 77 7.55 8.89 4.10
CA PHE A 77 7.03 7.68 3.49
C PHE A 77 5.49 7.67 3.43
N GLY A 78 5.00 7.14 2.34
CA GLY A 78 3.62 6.74 2.12
C GLY A 78 3.58 5.28 1.69
N THR A 79 2.46 4.86 1.11
CA THR A 79 2.25 3.49 0.66
C THR A 79 1.44 3.48 -0.64
N ASN A 80 1.52 2.38 -1.38
CA ASN A 80 0.62 2.09 -2.49
C ASN A 80 -0.81 1.78 -1.99
N PRO A 81 -1.82 1.64 -2.85
CA PRO A 81 -3.22 1.43 -2.44
C PRO A 81 -3.44 0.27 -1.48
N CYS A 82 -2.75 -0.85 -1.65
CA CYS A 82 -2.90 -2.06 -0.81
C CYS A 82 -1.98 -2.07 0.42
N ALA A 83 -1.13 -1.04 0.61
CA ALA A 83 -0.23 -0.85 1.75
C ALA A 83 0.91 -1.88 1.91
N GLU A 84 1.21 -2.68 0.89
CA GLU A 84 2.31 -3.66 0.91
C GLU A 84 3.67 -3.07 0.54
N ILE A 85 3.70 -1.87 -0.09
CA ILE A 85 4.94 -1.22 -0.56
C ILE A 85 5.09 0.15 0.08
N ILE A 86 6.23 0.38 0.74
CA ILE A 86 6.61 1.70 1.25
C ILE A 86 7.17 2.54 0.10
N LEU A 87 6.56 3.69 -0.14
CA LEU A 87 6.93 4.63 -1.19
C LEU A 87 7.48 5.94 -0.62
N ARG A 88 8.49 6.50 -1.28
CA ARG A 88 8.91 7.88 -1.09
C ARG A 88 7.98 8.82 -1.88
N PRO A 89 7.98 10.12 -1.62
CA PRO A 89 7.27 11.09 -2.45
C PRO A 89 7.60 10.91 -3.94
N TYR A 90 6.59 11.01 -4.79
CA TYR A 90 6.69 10.88 -6.26
C TYR A 90 7.07 9.49 -6.78
N GLN A 91 7.08 8.47 -5.92
CA GLN A 91 7.26 7.08 -6.34
C GLN A 91 5.93 6.39 -6.57
N PHE A 92 5.96 5.37 -7.39
CA PHE A 92 4.85 4.44 -7.61
C PHE A 92 5.38 3.00 -7.58
N CYS A 93 4.48 2.04 -7.50
CA CYS A 93 4.82 0.63 -7.51
C CYS A 93 4.66 0.03 -8.92
N ASN A 94 5.62 -0.82 -9.31
CA ASN A 94 5.52 -1.67 -10.47
C ASN A 94 5.14 -3.07 -10.00
N LEU A 95 4.12 -3.66 -10.62
CA LEU A 95 3.67 -5.01 -10.32
C LEU A 95 3.91 -5.94 -11.49
N SER A 96 4.31 -7.17 -11.17
CA SER A 96 4.33 -8.29 -12.11
C SER A 96 3.46 -9.40 -11.54
N GLU A 97 2.58 -9.96 -12.35
CA GLU A 97 1.66 -11.00 -11.95
C GLU A 97 2.06 -12.34 -12.54
N VAL A 98 1.96 -13.40 -11.74
CA VAL A 98 2.14 -14.79 -12.18
C VAL A 98 0.81 -15.51 -12.07
N VAL A 99 0.22 -15.84 -13.21
CA VAL A 99 -1.01 -16.65 -13.27
C VAL A 99 -0.65 -18.12 -13.05
N VAL A 100 -1.12 -18.68 -11.93
CA VAL A 100 -1.00 -20.12 -11.62
C VAL A 100 -2.25 -20.85 -12.07
N ARG A 101 -2.06 -21.94 -12.82
CA ARG A 101 -3.13 -22.79 -13.35
C ARG A 101 -3.07 -24.19 -12.72
N SER A 102 -4.19 -24.90 -12.74
CA SER A 102 -4.27 -26.28 -12.23
C SER A 102 -3.30 -27.26 -12.90
N THR A 103 -2.87 -26.96 -14.12
CA THR A 103 -1.89 -27.74 -14.89
C THR A 103 -0.44 -27.40 -14.56
N ASP A 104 -0.19 -26.41 -13.73
CA ASP A 104 1.18 -26.01 -13.40
C ASP A 104 1.84 -27.00 -12.44
N THR A 105 3.08 -27.32 -12.74
CA THR A 105 3.98 -28.06 -11.88
C THR A 105 4.86 -27.10 -11.07
N LYS A 106 5.54 -27.60 -10.03
CA LYS A 106 6.54 -26.83 -9.30
C LYS A 106 7.59 -26.21 -10.22
N GLN A 107 7.98 -26.90 -11.29
CA GLN A 107 8.98 -26.42 -12.23
C GLN A 107 8.43 -25.29 -13.11
N THR A 108 7.21 -25.42 -13.64
CA THR A 108 6.61 -24.38 -14.48
C THR A 108 6.33 -23.11 -13.67
N ILE A 109 5.91 -23.22 -12.40
CA ILE A 109 5.75 -22.08 -11.50
C ILE A 109 7.09 -21.36 -11.28
N LYS A 110 8.18 -22.09 -11.03
CA LYS A 110 9.53 -21.49 -10.88
C LYS A 110 9.95 -20.72 -12.14
N ILE A 111 9.68 -21.25 -13.32
CA ILE A 111 9.98 -20.57 -14.59
C ILE A 111 9.16 -19.28 -14.72
N LYS A 112 7.86 -19.35 -14.47
CA LYS A 112 6.97 -18.17 -14.50
C LYS A 112 7.42 -17.08 -13.53
N VAL A 113 7.74 -17.44 -12.30
CA VAL A 113 8.24 -16.50 -11.27
C VAL A 113 9.56 -15.87 -11.72
N LYS A 114 10.49 -16.65 -12.29
CA LYS A 114 11.75 -16.13 -12.83
C LYS A 114 11.49 -15.08 -13.93
N HIS A 115 10.59 -15.36 -14.87
CA HIS A 115 10.26 -14.41 -15.94
C HIS A 115 9.59 -13.15 -15.38
N ALA A 116 8.65 -13.28 -14.46
CA ALA A 116 8.02 -12.13 -13.80
C ALA A 116 9.04 -11.27 -13.04
N THR A 117 10.00 -11.89 -12.37
CA THR A 117 11.08 -11.18 -11.67
C THR A 117 11.97 -10.41 -12.65
N VAL A 118 12.33 -11.01 -13.80
CA VAL A 118 13.12 -10.32 -14.83
C VAL A 118 12.34 -9.12 -15.38
N LEU A 119 11.07 -9.31 -15.73
CA LEU A 119 10.21 -8.22 -16.22
C LEU A 119 10.08 -7.08 -15.19
N GLY A 120 9.79 -7.42 -13.94
CA GLY A 120 9.67 -6.42 -12.86
C GLY A 120 10.99 -5.67 -12.60
N THR A 121 12.13 -6.37 -12.72
CA THR A 121 13.45 -5.74 -12.58
C THR A 121 13.74 -4.79 -13.73
N LEU A 122 13.46 -5.18 -14.96
CA LEU A 122 13.61 -4.32 -16.14
C LEU A 122 12.69 -3.10 -16.05
N GLN A 123 11.44 -3.31 -15.66
CA GLN A 123 10.46 -2.24 -15.46
C GLN A 123 10.90 -1.23 -14.38
N ALA A 124 11.54 -1.70 -13.32
CA ALA A 124 12.07 -0.86 -12.25
C ALA A 124 13.26 0.02 -12.68
N THR A 125 13.89 -0.26 -13.83
CA THR A 125 14.96 0.58 -14.40
C THR A 125 14.43 1.76 -15.22
N LEU A 126 13.14 1.76 -15.56
CA LEU A 126 12.50 2.88 -16.26
C LEU A 126 12.33 4.06 -15.28
N THR A 127 12.90 5.19 -15.63
CA THR A 127 12.87 6.40 -14.79
C THR A 127 12.25 7.61 -15.48
N ASP A 128 11.95 7.49 -16.77
CA ASP A 128 11.32 8.51 -17.57
C ASP A 128 9.86 8.12 -17.85
N PHE A 129 8.94 8.88 -17.27
CA PHE A 129 7.50 8.69 -17.41
C PHE A 129 6.89 10.00 -17.91
N ARG A 130 6.12 9.88 -18.99
CA ARG A 130 5.36 11.00 -19.57
C ARG A 130 3.93 11.04 -19.04
#